data_c6fb45aeb98c275f34095f1bfd4a2394
#
_entry.id   c6fb45aeb98c275f34095f1bfd4a2394
#
_cell.length_a   1.000
_cell.length_b   1.000
_cell.length_c   1.000
_cell.angle_alpha   90.00
_cell.angle_beta   90.00
_cell.angle_gamma   90.00
#
_symmetry.space_group_name_H-M   'P 1'
#
loop_
_entity.id
_entity.type
_entity.pdbx_description
1 polymer ?
#
loop_
_entity_poly.entity_id
_entity_poly.type
_entity_poly.pdbx_seq_one_letter_code
_entity_poly.pdbx_strand_id
1 'polypeptide(L)'
;VVDGVSRFTHLIDGTIDMLSAATTYTFTRNVLKKFEFLPTTYYDGQGFITKRTLGVSSAKQMHGAKICFSGSGTAAKNIADFMELHEIKYIPITVGEDEKTQDVYLRGDCDMYGTDRSGLASNRLGFKDPELHIILPEIISKEPLGPVVKYGDQKWADIVRWTVYVLFLAEEMGINSKNIDSFKENISPNIQRFMGEKNGADHPHLGAKLGLTETWSYDIIKQVGNYKEIFTRNIIDKLGLKRGLNKLYRDGGLLYSPPLK
;
A
#
# COMPACT_ATOMS: atom_id res chain seq x y z
N VAL A 1 -3.26 -16.66 -3.54
CA VAL A 1 -3.86 -15.34 -3.74
C VAL A 1 -5.24 -15.37 -3.12
N VAL A 2 -5.55 -14.39 -2.26
CA VAL A 2 -6.85 -14.26 -1.58
C VAL A 2 -7.66 -13.14 -2.25
N ASP A 3 -8.99 -13.29 -2.29
CA ASP A 3 -9.89 -12.25 -2.79
C ASP A 3 -10.17 -11.15 -1.74
N GLY A 4 -10.96 -10.16 -2.12
CA GLY A 4 -11.25 -9.00 -1.28
C GLY A 4 -12.07 -9.29 -0.02
N VAL A 5 -12.83 -10.38 0.01
CA VAL A 5 -13.74 -10.76 1.10
C VAL A 5 -13.11 -11.83 1.98
N SER A 6 -12.66 -12.93 1.40
CA SER A 6 -12.11 -14.07 2.13
C SER A 6 -10.75 -13.78 2.81
N ARG A 7 -10.01 -12.76 2.36
CA ARG A 7 -8.69 -12.43 2.89
C ARG A 7 -8.64 -12.23 4.40
N PHE A 8 -9.67 -11.64 4.98
CA PHE A 8 -9.74 -11.45 6.44
C PHE A 8 -10.11 -12.75 7.17
N THR A 9 -10.96 -13.57 6.58
CA THR A 9 -11.30 -14.90 7.11
C THR A 9 -10.05 -15.78 7.15
N HIS A 10 -9.26 -15.82 6.07
CA HIS A 10 -8.02 -16.58 6.01
C HIS A 10 -6.98 -16.11 7.04
N LEU A 11 -6.95 -14.81 7.38
CA LEU A 11 -6.10 -14.31 8.45
C LEU A 11 -6.63 -14.71 9.84
N ILE A 12 -7.95 -14.72 10.04
CA ILE A 12 -8.58 -15.09 11.31
C ILE A 12 -8.40 -16.57 11.61
N ASP A 13 -8.61 -17.44 10.62
CA ASP A 13 -8.53 -18.91 10.77
C ASP A 13 -7.09 -19.44 10.72
N GLY A 14 -6.11 -18.57 10.40
CA GLY A 14 -4.70 -18.93 10.35
C GLY A 14 -4.28 -19.65 9.07
N THR A 15 -5.11 -19.65 8.03
CA THR A 15 -4.73 -20.15 6.69
C THR A 15 -3.59 -19.30 6.09
N ILE A 16 -3.51 -18.03 6.49
CA ILE A 16 -2.39 -17.13 6.20
C ILE A 16 -1.92 -16.45 7.49
N ASP A 17 -0.61 -16.23 7.61
CA ASP A 17 0.00 -15.56 8.77
C ASP A 17 0.05 -14.05 8.63
N MET A 18 0.02 -13.56 7.40
CA MET A 18 0.08 -12.14 7.07
C MET A 18 -0.74 -11.84 5.81
N LEU A 19 -1.47 -10.74 5.84
CA LEU A 19 -2.12 -10.17 4.68
C LEU A 19 -1.30 -8.99 4.16
N SER A 20 -0.63 -9.17 3.02
CA SER A 20 0.11 -8.14 2.31
C SER A 20 -0.56 -7.84 0.96
N ALA A 21 -1.75 -7.28 1.03
CA ALA A 21 -2.53 -6.82 -0.11
C ALA A 21 -2.98 -5.38 0.16
N ALA A 22 -3.53 -4.69 -0.84
CA ALA A 22 -4.07 -3.35 -0.68
C ALA A 22 -5.17 -3.33 0.41
N THR A 23 -4.74 -3.19 1.66
CA THR A 23 -5.61 -3.26 2.84
C THR A 23 -5.52 -1.99 3.64
N THR A 24 -6.57 -1.19 3.57
CA THR A 24 -6.66 0.10 4.25
C THR A 24 -6.71 -0.07 5.76
N TYR A 25 -5.85 0.61 6.47
CA TYR A 25 -5.91 0.75 7.92
C TYR A 25 -7.11 1.62 8.28
N THR A 26 -8.12 1.03 8.94
CA THR A 26 -9.29 1.74 9.43
C THR A 26 -9.53 1.41 10.90
N PHE A 27 -10.20 2.33 11.61
CA PHE A 27 -10.60 2.11 13.00
C PHE A 27 -11.38 0.80 13.17
N THR A 28 -12.36 0.55 12.30
CA THR A 28 -13.19 -0.66 12.36
C THR A 28 -12.35 -1.93 12.21
N ARG A 29 -11.43 -1.97 11.26
CA ARG A 29 -10.57 -3.13 11.03
C ARG A 29 -9.61 -3.37 12.19
N ASN A 30 -9.02 -2.32 12.72
CA ASN A 30 -8.08 -2.42 13.82
C ASN A 30 -8.77 -2.72 15.14
N VAL A 31 -9.70 -1.85 15.57
CA VAL A 31 -10.27 -1.90 16.92
C VAL A 31 -11.39 -2.94 17.04
N LEU A 32 -12.35 -2.93 16.10
CA LEU A 32 -13.53 -3.81 16.21
C LEU A 32 -13.25 -5.23 15.69
N LYS A 33 -12.48 -5.36 14.59
CA LYS A 33 -12.12 -6.67 14.03
C LYS A 33 -10.80 -7.23 14.58
N LYS A 34 -10.09 -6.47 15.41
CA LYS A 34 -8.86 -6.87 16.10
C LYS A 34 -7.76 -7.36 15.14
N PHE A 35 -7.50 -6.58 14.11
CA PHE A 35 -6.36 -6.78 13.23
C PHE A 35 -5.24 -5.82 13.59
N GLU A 36 -4.01 -6.34 13.70
CA GLU A 36 -2.80 -5.55 13.91
C GLU A 36 -2.32 -5.01 12.56
N PHE A 37 -2.47 -3.70 12.36
CA PHE A 37 -1.91 -3.00 11.20
C PHE A 37 -0.48 -2.59 11.50
N LEU A 38 0.40 -2.89 10.57
CA LEU A 38 1.83 -2.58 10.66
C LEU A 38 2.14 -1.30 9.85
N PRO A 39 3.39 -0.85 9.75
CA PRO A 39 3.68 0.43 9.11
C PRO A 39 3.07 0.53 7.71
N THR A 40 2.47 1.66 7.42
CA THR A 40 1.90 1.93 6.10
C THR A 40 3.00 1.88 5.06
N THR A 41 2.82 0.99 4.08
CA THR A 41 3.77 0.81 2.96
C THR A 41 3.36 1.56 1.70
N TYR A 42 2.11 2.02 1.63
CA TYR A 42 1.63 2.83 0.51
C TYR A 42 0.49 3.75 0.96
N TYR A 43 0.67 5.04 0.81
CA TYR A 43 -0.36 6.05 1.00
C TYR A 43 -1.07 6.26 -0.32
N ASP A 44 -2.27 5.72 -0.43
CA ASP A 44 -3.14 5.83 -1.58
C ASP A 44 -4.38 6.69 -1.26
N GLY A 45 -5.25 6.79 -2.20
CA GLY A 45 -6.58 7.37 -2.09
C GLY A 45 -7.47 6.81 -3.19
N GLN A 46 -8.75 6.70 -2.91
CA GLN A 46 -9.71 6.27 -3.91
C GLN A 46 -9.97 7.38 -4.92
N GLY A 47 -10.21 6.99 -6.17
CA GLY A 47 -10.55 7.88 -7.26
C GLY A 47 -11.50 7.19 -8.25
N PHE A 48 -11.61 7.77 -9.42
CA PHE A 48 -12.49 7.30 -10.49
C PHE A 48 -11.77 7.24 -11.82
N ILE A 49 -12.15 6.28 -12.64
CA ILE A 49 -11.81 6.20 -14.06
C ILE A 49 -13.06 6.23 -14.90
N THR A 50 -13.01 6.91 -16.04
CA THR A 50 -14.12 7.00 -16.99
C THR A 50 -13.61 7.04 -18.44
N LYS A 51 -14.51 6.88 -19.41
CA LYS A 51 -14.18 6.99 -20.84
C LYS A 51 -13.98 8.45 -21.22
N ARG A 52 -12.93 8.76 -21.99
CA ARG A 52 -12.67 10.12 -22.50
C ARG A 52 -13.80 10.64 -23.39
N THR A 53 -14.54 9.74 -24.04
CA THR A 53 -15.68 10.09 -24.89
C THR A 53 -16.82 10.78 -24.14
N LEU A 54 -16.88 10.69 -22.81
CA LEU A 54 -17.86 11.42 -22.00
C LEU A 54 -17.52 12.91 -21.84
N GLY A 55 -16.29 13.33 -22.21
CA GLY A 55 -15.91 14.76 -22.23
C GLY A 55 -15.79 15.39 -20.84
N VAL A 56 -15.76 14.60 -19.77
CA VAL A 56 -15.69 15.09 -18.39
C VAL A 56 -14.25 15.16 -17.89
N SER A 57 -13.95 16.14 -17.05
CA SER A 57 -12.63 16.35 -16.42
C SER A 57 -12.67 16.24 -14.89
N SER A 58 -13.84 16.06 -14.32
CA SER A 58 -14.07 15.96 -12.87
C SER A 58 -15.22 15.01 -12.57
N ALA A 59 -15.11 14.22 -11.51
CA ALA A 59 -16.18 13.38 -11.01
C ALA A 59 -17.43 14.19 -10.59
N LYS A 60 -17.25 15.47 -10.29
CA LYS A 60 -18.35 16.39 -9.94
C LYS A 60 -19.28 16.69 -11.11
N GLN A 61 -18.86 16.39 -12.33
CA GLN A 61 -19.69 16.56 -13.53
C GLN A 61 -20.59 15.36 -13.84
N MET A 62 -20.49 14.28 -13.05
CA MET A 62 -21.10 12.98 -13.33
C MET A 62 -22.47 12.80 -12.66
N HIS A 63 -23.36 13.79 -12.79
CA HIS A 63 -24.74 13.66 -12.31
C HIS A 63 -25.51 12.57 -13.06
N GLY A 64 -26.20 11.70 -12.33
CA GLY A 64 -27.00 10.61 -12.89
C GLY A 64 -26.18 9.41 -13.40
N ALA A 65 -24.85 9.46 -13.30
CA ALA A 65 -23.98 8.41 -13.79
C ALA A 65 -24.12 7.11 -13.02
N LYS A 66 -23.97 5.98 -13.72
CA LYS A 66 -23.80 4.66 -13.10
C LYS A 66 -22.35 4.50 -12.68
N ILE A 67 -22.12 4.18 -11.40
CA ILE A 67 -20.78 4.04 -10.82
C ILE A 67 -20.58 2.62 -10.32
N CYS A 68 -19.66 1.88 -10.94
CA CYS A 68 -19.26 0.55 -10.51
C CYS A 68 -18.23 0.61 -9.38
N PHE A 69 -18.36 -0.26 -8.39
CA PHE A 69 -17.37 -0.49 -7.35
C PHE A 69 -17.53 -1.88 -6.76
N SER A 70 -16.46 -2.40 -6.15
CA SER A 70 -16.54 -3.68 -5.44
C SER A 70 -17.46 -3.57 -4.24
N GLY A 71 -18.28 -4.57 -4.02
CA GLY A 71 -19.15 -4.69 -2.83
C GLY A 71 -18.37 -4.89 -1.53
N SER A 72 -17.08 -5.21 -1.62
CA SER A 72 -16.21 -5.38 -0.46
C SER A 72 -15.28 -4.18 -0.25
N GLY A 73 -14.91 -3.91 1.00
CA GLY A 73 -13.94 -2.86 1.33
C GLY A 73 -14.53 -1.52 1.73
N THR A 74 -13.81 -0.43 1.41
CA THR A 74 -14.16 0.95 1.78
C THR A 74 -14.82 1.73 0.64
N ALA A 75 -14.77 1.19 -0.58
CA ALA A 75 -15.10 1.92 -1.80
C ALA A 75 -16.55 2.45 -1.82
N ALA A 76 -17.52 1.62 -1.47
CA ALA A 76 -18.94 2.01 -1.48
C ALA A 76 -19.21 3.22 -0.59
N LYS A 77 -18.66 3.19 0.65
CA LYS A 77 -18.86 4.28 1.61
C LYS A 77 -18.16 5.57 1.15
N ASN A 78 -16.93 5.49 0.70
CA ASN A 78 -16.17 6.65 0.23
C ASN A 78 -16.88 7.34 -0.96
N ILE A 79 -17.43 6.55 -1.89
CA ILE A 79 -18.20 7.08 -3.02
C ILE A 79 -19.46 7.77 -2.52
N ALA A 80 -20.23 7.11 -1.64
CA ALA A 80 -21.45 7.70 -1.09
C ALA A 80 -21.18 9.03 -0.37
N ASP A 81 -20.18 9.05 0.52
CA ASP A 81 -19.81 10.25 1.27
C ASP A 81 -19.38 11.40 0.33
N PHE A 82 -18.61 11.09 -0.74
CA PHE A 82 -18.19 12.09 -1.73
C PHE A 82 -19.36 12.65 -2.55
N MET A 83 -20.24 11.77 -3.00
CA MET A 83 -21.40 12.16 -3.82
C MET A 83 -22.40 12.98 -3.00
N GLU A 84 -22.64 12.59 -1.74
CA GLU A 84 -23.49 13.34 -0.81
C GLU A 84 -22.90 14.74 -0.53
N LEU A 85 -21.61 14.83 -0.19
CA LEU A 85 -20.92 16.09 0.10
C LEU A 85 -21.03 17.11 -1.06
N HIS A 86 -21.08 16.61 -2.29
CA HIS A 86 -21.15 17.45 -3.50
C HIS A 86 -22.55 17.49 -4.13
N GLU A 87 -23.57 16.95 -3.46
CA GLU A 87 -24.96 16.91 -3.91
C GLU A 87 -25.13 16.27 -5.30
N ILE A 88 -24.30 15.23 -5.60
CA ILE A 88 -24.28 14.54 -6.89
C ILE A 88 -25.18 13.31 -6.80
N LYS A 89 -26.24 13.28 -7.58
CA LYS A 89 -27.06 12.07 -7.76
C LYS A 89 -26.32 11.09 -8.65
N TYR A 90 -26.29 9.81 -8.28
CA TYR A 90 -25.66 8.74 -9.05
C TYR A 90 -26.44 7.44 -8.89
N ILE A 91 -26.13 6.45 -9.71
CA ILE A 91 -26.71 5.10 -9.65
C ILE A 91 -25.59 4.14 -9.22
N PRO A 92 -25.61 3.60 -7.99
CA PRO A 92 -24.60 2.66 -7.53
C PRO A 92 -24.75 1.29 -8.21
N ILE A 93 -23.68 0.77 -8.76
CA ILE A 93 -23.58 -0.59 -9.30
C ILE A 93 -22.56 -1.36 -8.46
N THR A 94 -23.07 -2.11 -7.49
CA THR A 94 -22.25 -2.96 -6.63
C THR A 94 -21.91 -4.25 -7.37
N VAL A 95 -20.62 -4.50 -7.56
CA VAL A 95 -20.11 -5.70 -8.22
C VAL A 95 -19.75 -6.75 -7.17
N GLY A 96 -20.28 -7.95 -7.33
CA GLY A 96 -20.01 -9.11 -6.47
C GLY A 96 -18.59 -9.68 -6.66
N GLU A 97 -18.31 -10.77 -5.95
CA GLU A 97 -16.99 -11.40 -5.93
C GLU A 97 -16.71 -12.25 -7.17
N ASP A 98 -17.78 -12.75 -7.80
CA ASP A 98 -17.69 -13.63 -8.97
C ASP A 98 -17.27 -12.88 -10.24
N GLU A 99 -17.19 -11.54 -10.16
CA GLU A 99 -16.89 -10.70 -11.31
C GLU A 99 -15.93 -9.55 -10.93
N LYS A 100 -15.04 -9.20 -11.86
CA LYS A 100 -14.13 -8.06 -11.67
C LYS A 100 -14.85 -6.75 -12.04
N THR A 101 -14.83 -5.78 -11.15
CA THR A 101 -15.45 -4.47 -11.36
C THR A 101 -14.98 -3.79 -12.66
N GLN A 102 -13.72 -3.96 -13.03
CA GLN A 102 -13.18 -3.44 -14.28
C GLN A 102 -13.86 -4.05 -15.53
N ASP A 103 -14.26 -5.32 -15.49
CA ASP A 103 -14.88 -5.99 -16.62
C ASP A 103 -16.31 -5.51 -16.81
N VAL A 104 -17.05 -5.24 -15.71
CA VAL A 104 -18.37 -4.61 -15.71
C VAL A 104 -18.30 -3.21 -16.34
N TYR A 105 -17.30 -2.42 -15.95
CA TYR A 105 -17.04 -1.10 -16.51
C TYR A 105 -16.71 -1.15 -18.02
N LEU A 106 -15.84 -2.07 -18.44
CA LEU A 106 -15.43 -2.21 -19.83
C LEU A 106 -16.58 -2.63 -20.77
N ARG A 107 -17.51 -3.46 -20.27
CA ARG A 107 -18.73 -3.81 -21.02
C ARG A 107 -19.66 -2.61 -21.21
N GLY A 108 -19.53 -1.55 -20.41
CA GLY A 108 -20.37 -0.36 -20.47
C GLY A 108 -21.59 -0.41 -19.56
N ASP A 109 -21.63 -1.31 -18.60
CA ASP A 109 -22.72 -1.42 -17.62
C ASP A 109 -22.70 -0.24 -16.64
N CYS A 110 -21.56 0.47 -16.54
CA CYS A 110 -21.39 1.70 -15.79
C CYS A 110 -20.55 2.75 -16.54
N ASP A 111 -20.76 4.01 -16.18
CA ASP A 111 -20.11 5.17 -16.78
C ASP A 111 -18.75 5.47 -16.12
N MET A 112 -18.64 5.14 -14.81
CA MET A 112 -17.44 5.28 -14.01
C MET A 112 -17.15 4.01 -13.22
N TYR A 113 -15.87 3.81 -12.92
CA TYR A 113 -15.38 2.78 -12.03
C TYR A 113 -14.57 3.43 -10.89
N GLY A 114 -14.93 3.12 -9.65
CA GLY A 114 -14.30 3.67 -8.45
C GLY A 114 -13.52 2.63 -7.65
N THR A 115 -12.22 2.88 -7.43
CA THR A 115 -11.33 2.12 -6.54
C THR A 115 -10.09 2.95 -6.21
N ASP A 116 -9.11 2.38 -5.49
CA ASP A 116 -7.82 3.01 -5.20
C ASP A 116 -7.12 3.45 -6.49
N ARG A 117 -6.48 4.61 -6.48
CA ARG A 117 -5.84 5.19 -7.67
C ARG A 117 -4.72 4.32 -8.23
N SER A 118 -3.96 3.64 -7.36
CA SER A 118 -2.96 2.66 -7.79
C SER A 118 -3.62 1.48 -8.51
N GLY A 119 -4.78 1.02 -8.02
CA GLY A 119 -5.60 0.00 -8.66
C GLY A 119 -6.15 0.45 -10.02
N LEU A 120 -6.67 1.70 -10.11
CA LEU A 120 -7.13 2.28 -11.38
C LEU A 120 -6.00 2.36 -12.41
N ALA A 121 -4.80 2.79 -11.99
CA ALA A 121 -3.65 2.87 -12.88
C ALA A 121 -3.21 1.47 -13.38
N SER A 122 -3.16 0.49 -12.47
CA SER A 122 -2.82 -0.89 -12.81
C SER A 122 -3.85 -1.51 -13.77
N ASN A 123 -5.15 -1.36 -13.46
CA ASN A 123 -6.23 -1.92 -14.30
C ASN A 123 -6.23 -1.29 -15.69
N ARG A 124 -6.05 0.03 -15.77
CA ARG A 124 -6.01 0.75 -17.05
C ARG A 124 -4.92 0.24 -17.99
N LEU A 125 -3.76 -0.13 -17.48
CA LEU A 125 -2.68 -0.71 -18.31
C LEU A 125 -3.08 -2.05 -18.94
N GLY A 126 -3.98 -2.79 -18.31
CA GLY A 126 -4.53 -4.05 -18.84
C GLY A 126 -5.69 -3.87 -19.82
N PHE A 127 -6.18 -2.65 -20.05
CA PHE A 127 -7.25 -2.39 -21.01
C PHE A 127 -6.73 -2.51 -22.45
N LYS A 128 -7.60 -2.88 -23.39
CA LYS A 128 -7.25 -2.97 -24.80
C LYS A 128 -6.77 -1.62 -25.36
N ASP A 129 -7.46 -0.52 -24.98
CA ASP A 129 -7.22 0.84 -25.44
C ASP A 129 -7.11 1.79 -24.24
N PRO A 130 -5.99 1.75 -23.45
CA PRO A 130 -5.88 2.45 -22.17
C PRO A 130 -5.96 3.98 -22.29
N GLU A 131 -5.60 4.54 -23.47
CA GLU A 131 -5.66 5.99 -23.76
C GLU A 131 -7.10 6.50 -23.89
N LEU A 132 -8.07 5.64 -24.17
CA LEU A 132 -9.50 6.00 -24.21
C LEU A 132 -10.11 6.21 -22.83
N HIS A 133 -9.34 5.92 -21.78
CA HIS A 133 -9.78 6.02 -20.38
C HIS A 133 -8.97 7.07 -19.63
N ILE A 134 -9.64 7.85 -18.78
CA ILE A 134 -9.01 8.87 -17.95
C ILE A 134 -9.30 8.63 -16.48
N ILE A 135 -8.25 8.65 -15.66
CA ILE A 135 -8.37 8.70 -14.20
C ILE A 135 -8.63 10.17 -13.84
N LEU A 136 -9.78 10.43 -13.23
CA LEU A 136 -10.17 11.76 -12.80
C LEU A 136 -9.28 12.29 -11.67
N PRO A 137 -9.14 13.61 -11.50
CA PRO A 137 -8.19 14.19 -10.54
C PRO A 137 -8.55 13.99 -9.07
N GLU A 138 -9.83 13.79 -8.77
CA GLU A 138 -10.30 13.69 -7.39
C GLU A 138 -9.68 12.53 -6.63
N ILE A 139 -9.31 12.79 -5.38
CA ILE A 139 -8.95 11.81 -4.37
C ILE A 139 -10.00 11.93 -3.27
N ILE A 140 -10.85 10.89 -3.15
CA ILE A 140 -12.07 10.95 -2.33
C ILE A 140 -11.92 10.29 -0.96
N SER A 141 -10.76 9.69 -0.69
CA SER A 141 -10.49 9.05 0.61
C SER A 141 -9.02 9.07 0.99
N LYS A 142 -8.75 8.68 2.23
CA LYS A 142 -7.42 8.33 2.73
C LYS A 142 -7.31 6.81 2.78
N GLU A 143 -6.37 6.24 2.02
CA GLU A 143 -6.15 4.81 1.97
C GLU A 143 -4.69 4.50 2.39
N PRO A 144 -4.38 4.50 3.72
CA PRO A 144 -3.09 4.04 4.21
C PRO A 144 -3.05 2.52 4.14
N LEU A 145 -2.30 1.98 3.18
CA LEU A 145 -2.21 0.55 2.91
C LEU A 145 -0.95 -0.02 3.56
N GLY A 146 -1.08 -1.16 4.23
CA GLY A 146 0.04 -1.80 4.88
C GLY A 146 -0.21 -3.29 5.16
N PRO A 147 0.84 -4.00 5.61
CA PRO A 147 0.71 -5.37 6.06
C PRO A 147 -0.19 -5.45 7.30
N VAL A 148 -0.92 -6.56 7.39
CA VAL A 148 -1.84 -6.85 8.50
C VAL A 148 -1.55 -8.24 9.02
N VAL A 149 -1.51 -8.39 10.35
CA VAL A 149 -1.41 -9.67 11.04
C VAL A 149 -2.55 -9.81 12.04
N LYS A 150 -2.77 -11.02 12.53
CA LYS A 150 -3.75 -11.28 13.58
C LYS A 150 -3.22 -10.76 14.92
N TYR A 151 -4.11 -10.25 15.78
CA TYR A 151 -3.75 -9.94 17.17
C TYR A 151 -3.31 -11.20 17.93
N GLY A 152 -2.32 -11.02 18.83
CA GLY A 152 -1.92 -12.03 19.79
C GLY A 152 -0.53 -12.64 19.54
N ASP A 153 0.03 -12.47 18.35
CA ASP A 153 1.44 -12.81 18.08
C ASP A 153 2.28 -11.54 17.93
N GLN A 154 2.65 -10.97 19.08
CA GLN A 154 3.44 -9.72 19.09
C GLN A 154 4.83 -9.92 18.48
N LYS A 155 5.41 -11.12 18.64
CA LYS A 155 6.74 -11.40 18.08
C LYS A 155 6.70 -11.39 16.55
N TRP A 156 5.70 -12.01 15.95
CA TRP A 156 5.49 -11.98 14.51
C TRP A 156 5.20 -10.56 14.01
N ALA A 157 4.33 -9.83 14.72
CA ALA A 157 4.04 -8.44 14.40
C ALA A 157 5.31 -7.57 14.42
N ASP A 158 6.19 -7.76 15.39
CA ASP A 158 7.46 -7.03 15.49
C ASP A 158 8.42 -7.37 14.34
N ILE A 159 8.53 -8.65 13.96
CA ILE A 159 9.33 -9.07 12.81
C ILE A 159 8.87 -8.36 11.54
N VAL A 160 7.56 -8.41 11.23
CA VAL A 160 7.01 -7.79 10.03
C VAL A 160 7.14 -6.26 10.10
N ARG A 161 6.88 -5.64 11.25
CA ARG A 161 7.01 -4.20 11.49
C ARG A 161 8.42 -3.71 11.20
N TRP A 162 9.41 -4.33 11.80
CA TRP A 162 10.80 -3.94 11.63
C TRP A 162 11.34 -4.28 10.25
N THR A 163 10.84 -5.33 9.59
CA THR A 163 11.13 -5.60 8.18
C THR A 163 10.70 -4.44 7.29
N VAL A 164 9.53 -3.83 7.54
CA VAL A 164 9.10 -2.64 6.79
C VAL A 164 9.96 -1.42 7.15
N TYR A 165 10.21 -1.19 8.44
CA TYR A 165 11.00 -0.03 8.86
C TYR A 165 12.43 -0.01 8.33
N VAL A 166 13.10 -1.15 8.24
CA VAL A 166 14.48 -1.18 7.68
C VAL A 166 14.50 -0.81 6.20
N LEU A 167 13.42 -1.03 5.43
CA LEU A 167 13.35 -0.57 4.05
C LEU A 167 13.36 0.96 3.97
N PHE A 168 12.64 1.64 4.87
CA PHE A 168 12.62 3.10 4.95
C PHE A 168 13.95 3.65 5.48
N LEU A 169 14.47 3.02 6.53
CA LEU A 169 15.71 3.42 7.17
C LEU A 169 16.92 3.30 6.23
N ALA A 170 16.98 2.22 5.44
CA ALA A 170 18.01 2.06 4.42
C ALA A 170 17.95 3.16 3.35
N GLU A 171 16.75 3.52 2.88
CA GLU A 171 16.60 4.64 1.95
C GLU A 171 17.06 5.95 2.59
N GLU A 172 16.72 6.19 3.86
CA GLU A 172 17.13 7.37 4.62
C GLU A 172 18.66 7.45 4.79
N MET A 173 19.32 6.33 5.01
CA MET A 173 20.78 6.24 5.12
C MET A 173 21.50 6.24 3.77
N GLY A 174 20.78 6.20 2.64
CA GLY A 174 21.37 6.08 1.30
C GLY A 174 21.90 4.69 0.98
N ILE A 175 21.51 3.67 1.77
CA ILE A 175 21.89 2.26 1.59
C ILE A 175 20.90 1.60 0.62
N ASN A 176 21.39 0.84 -0.33
CA ASN A 176 20.61 0.11 -1.32
C ASN A 176 21.25 -1.26 -1.65
N SER A 177 20.56 -2.08 -2.46
CA SER A 177 21.02 -3.44 -2.78
C SER A 177 22.39 -3.51 -3.46
N LYS A 178 22.79 -2.43 -4.14
CA LYS A 178 24.06 -2.37 -4.92
C LYS A 178 25.24 -1.88 -4.10
N ASN A 179 25.00 -0.99 -3.11
CA ASN A 179 26.06 -0.36 -2.35
C ASN A 179 26.19 -0.88 -0.90
N ILE A 180 25.28 -1.71 -0.41
CA ILE A 180 25.25 -2.15 1.00
C ILE A 180 26.58 -2.78 1.45
N ASP A 181 27.26 -3.53 0.58
CA ASP A 181 28.54 -4.18 0.93
C ASP A 181 29.65 -3.16 1.28
N SER A 182 29.59 -1.96 0.70
CA SER A 182 30.56 -0.89 0.99
C SER A 182 30.41 -0.27 2.37
N PHE A 183 29.32 -0.60 3.10
CA PHE A 183 29.08 -0.12 4.45
C PHE A 183 29.55 -1.07 5.55
N LYS A 184 30.10 -2.25 5.23
CA LYS A 184 30.56 -3.26 6.21
C LYS A 184 31.63 -2.74 7.15
N GLU A 185 32.51 -1.87 6.67
CA GLU A 185 33.59 -1.27 7.45
C GLU A 185 33.26 0.15 7.95
N ASN A 186 31.99 0.56 7.87
CA ASN A 186 31.58 1.90 8.24
C ASN A 186 31.61 2.08 9.76
N ILE A 187 32.25 3.13 10.24
CA ILE A 187 32.41 3.42 11.69
C ILE A 187 31.21 4.09 12.36
N SER A 188 30.20 4.51 11.58
CA SER A 188 29.01 5.14 12.15
C SER A 188 28.21 4.15 13.01
N PRO A 189 27.95 4.44 14.29
CA PRO A 189 27.22 3.50 15.17
C PRO A 189 25.82 3.13 14.65
N ASN A 190 25.16 4.03 13.94
CA ASN A 190 23.83 3.75 13.35
C ASN A 190 23.94 2.73 12.21
N ILE A 191 24.98 2.88 11.35
CA ILE A 191 25.22 1.96 10.23
C ILE A 191 25.67 0.61 10.76
N GLN A 192 26.54 0.55 11.76
CA GLN A 192 26.96 -0.68 12.39
C GLN A 192 25.80 -1.47 12.97
N ARG A 193 24.90 -0.81 13.69
CA ARG A 193 23.66 -1.45 14.19
C ARG A 193 22.79 -1.97 13.06
N PHE A 194 22.67 -1.17 11.99
CA PHE A 194 21.92 -1.56 10.80
C PHE A 194 22.56 -2.77 10.09
N MET A 195 23.88 -2.84 10.02
CA MET A 195 24.61 -3.94 9.38
C MET A 195 24.67 -5.21 10.24
N GLY A 196 24.31 -5.13 11.53
CA GLY A 196 24.43 -6.24 12.46
C GLY A 196 25.87 -6.55 12.87
N GLU A 197 26.77 -5.60 12.70
CA GLU A 197 28.17 -5.77 13.06
C GLU A 197 28.38 -5.69 14.57
N LYS A 198 29.22 -6.58 15.08
CA LYS A 198 29.54 -6.67 16.52
C LYS A 198 30.60 -5.62 16.89
N ASN A 199 30.18 -4.55 17.55
CA ASN A 199 31.12 -3.61 18.12
C ASN A 199 30.88 -3.44 19.62
N GLY A 200 31.69 -4.15 20.41
CA GLY A 200 31.79 -3.95 21.86
C GLY A 200 30.70 -4.59 22.71
N ALA A 201 30.84 -4.41 24.04
CA ALA A 201 29.94 -4.96 25.05
C ALA A 201 28.53 -4.39 25.01
N ASP A 202 28.32 -3.27 24.32
CA ASP A 202 27.03 -2.56 24.24
C ASP A 202 26.25 -2.85 22.96
N HIS A 203 26.61 -3.90 22.19
CA HIS A 203 25.84 -4.26 20.99
C HIS A 203 24.45 -4.77 21.41
N PRO A 204 23.36 -4.16 20.93
CA PRO A 204 22.01 -4.46 21.43
C PRO A 204 21.46 -5.84 20.98
N HIS A 205 22.19 -6.60 20.17
CA HIS A 205 21.76 -7.90 19.63
C HIS A 205 20.32 -7.85 19.08
N LEU A 206 20.04 -6.89 18.21
CA LEU A 206 18.69 -6.60 17.72
C LEU A 206 18.08 -7.77 16.94
N GLY A 207 18.89 -8.50 16.17
CA GLY A 207 18.43 -9.68 15.44
C GLY A 207 17.97 -10.78 16.41
N ALA A 208 18.78 -11.11 17.42
CA ALA A 208 18.43 -12.11 18.42
C ALA A 208 17.16 -11.74 19.20
N LYS A 209 16.92 -10.44 19.48
CA LYS A 209 15.68 -9.98 20.13
C LYS A 209 14.44 -10.26 19.29
N LEU A 210 14.57 -10.20 17.97
CA LEU A 210 13.50 -10.58 17.02
C LEU A 210 13.47 -12.10 16.77
N GLY A 211 14.49 -12.87 17.22
CA GLY A 211 14.67 -14.28 16.91
C GLY A 211 15.20 -14.51 15.49
N LEU A 212 15.92 -13.52 14.96
CA LEU A 212 16.55 -13.53 13.63
C LEU A 212 18.08 -13.50 13.77
N THR A 213 18.79 -13.61 12.64
CA THR A 213 20.24 -13.38 12.58
C THR A 213 20.56 -11.92 12.88
N GLU A 214 21.77 -11.62 13.36
CA GLU A 214 22.18 -10.23 13.60
C GLU A 214 22.23 -9.42 12.31
N THR A 215 22.47 -10.08 11.18
CA THR A 215 22.55 -9.48 9.84
C THR A 215 21.19 -9.32 9.14
N TRP A 216 20.06 -9.55 9.84
CA TRP A 216 18.72 -9.57 9.24
C TRP A 216 18.40 -8.35 8.39
N SER A 217 18.77 -7.14 8.83
CA SER A 217 18.54 -5.90 8.09
C SER A 217 19.42 -5.79 6.85
N TYR A 218 20.71 -6.19 6.95
CA TYR A 218 21.59 -6.33 5.79
C TYR A 218 21.02 -7.34 4.78
N ASP A 219 20.59 -8.52 5.25
CA ASP A 219 20.07 -9.58 4.39
C ASP A 219 18.82 -9.14 3.63
N ILE A 220 17.91 -8.41 4.27
CA ILE A 220 16.72 -7.83 3.63
C ILE A 220 17.14 -6.90 2.49
N ILE A 221 18.01 -5.91 2.77
CA ILE A 221 18.36 -4.92 1.76
C ILE A 221 19.19 -5.54 0.63
N LYS A 222 20.07 -6.48 0.95
CA LYS A 222 20.85 -7.19 -0.05
C LYS A 222 19.97 -7.94 -1.05
N GLN A 223 18.88 -8.56 -0.56
CA GLN A 223 17.98 -9.39 -1.38
C GLN A 223 16.94 -8.56 -2.14
N VAL A 224 16.30 -7.61 -1.47
CA VAL A 224 15.13 -6.92 -2.05
C VAL A 224 15.33 -5.43 -2.31
N GLY A 225 16.42 -4.85 -1.80
CA GLY A 225 16.69 -3.41 -1.88
C GLY A 225 15.92 -2.60 -0.84
N ASN A 226 16.17 -1.29 -0.83
CA ASN A 226 15.44 -0.35 0.02
C ASN A 226 14.06 0.00 -0.55
N TYR A 227 13.27 0.77 0.20
CA TYR A 227 11.91 1.11 -0.22
C TYR A 227 11.88 1.89 -1.55
N LYS A 228 12.84 2.79 -1.80
CA LYS A 228 12.92 3.53 -3.08
C LYS A 228 13.10 2.58 -4.27
N GLU A 229 13.97 1.57 -4.13
CA GLU A 229 14.18 0.57 -5.19
C GLU A 229 12.92 -0.25 -5.44
N ILE A 230 12.24 -0.70 -4.34
CA ILE A 230 10.99 -1.45 -4.43
C ILE A 230 9.90 -0.60 -5.09
N PHE A 231 9.75 0.65 -4.67
CA PHE A 231 8.73 1.56 -5.22
C PHE A 231 9.01 1.87 -6.70
N THR A 232 10.26 2.12 -7.05
CA THR A 232 10.65 2.42 -8.43
C THR A 232 10.29 1.27 -9.36
N ARG A 233 10.77 0.05 -9.08
CA ARG A 233 10.55 -1.10 -9.99
C ARG A 233 9.09 -1.57 -10.07
N ASN A 234 8.27 -1.32 -9.05
CA ASN A 234 6.89 -1.83 -9.02
C ASN A 234 5.84 -0.77 -9.34
N ILE A 235 6.09 0.49 -9.04
CA ILE A 235 5.11 1.57 -9.17
C ILE A 235 5.52 2.57 -10.26
N ILE A 236 6.75 3.13 -10.18
CA ILE A 236 7.16 4.15 -11.16
C ILE A 236 7.31 3.50 -12.54
N ASP A 237 8.12 2.46 -12.64
CA ASP A 237 8.47 1.84 -13.92
C ASP A 237 7.28 1.13 -14.57
N LYS A 238 6.35 0.59 -13.76
CA LYS A 238 5.19 -0.16 -14.28
C LYS A 238 3.96 0.70 -14.47
N LEU A 239 3.68 1.62 -13.54
CA LEU A 239 2.41 2.36 -13.50
C LEU A 239 2.59 3.85 -13.85
N GLY A 240 3.81 4.35 -13.92
CA GLY A 240 4.10 5.77 -14.14
C GLY A 240 3.67 6.69 -12.99
N LEU A 241 3.35 6.14 -11.82
CA LEU A 241 2.86 6.92 -10.68
C LEU A 241 4.03 7.55 -9.92
N LYS A 242 3.87 8.82 -9.55
CA LYS A 242 4.83 9.55 -8.73
C LYS A 242 4.72 9.12 -7.26
N ARG A 243 5.79 9.27 -6.51
CA ARG A 243 5.82 8.91 -5.08
C ARG A 243 4.82 9.69 -4.22
N GLY A 244 4.64 10.99 -4.46
CA GLY A 244 3.72 11.82 -3.67
C GLY A 244 4.00 11.70 -2.17
N LEU A 245 2.99 11.30 -1.38
CA LEU A 245 3.10 11.05 0.06
C LEU A 245 4.00 9.84 0.40
N ASN A 246 4.33 9.00 -0.56
CA ASN A 246 5.19 7.83 -0.39
C ASN A 246 6.70 8.16 -0.42
N LYS A 247 7.08 9.41 -0.23
CA LYS A 247 8.44 9.87 0.01
C LYS A 247 8.80 9.76 1.48
N LEU A 248 10.09 9.81 1.79
CA LEU A 248 10.55 10.00 3.16
C LEU A 248 10.05 11.34 3.72
N TYR A 249 9.87 11.41 5.04
CA TYR A 249 9.42 12.61 5.75
C TYR A 249 10.27 13.85 5.41
N ARG A 250 11.59 13.69 5.31
CA ARG A 250 12.52 14.77 4.97
C ARG A 250 12.36 15.30 3.54
N ASP A 251 11.74 14.52 2.65
CA ASP A 251 11.47 14.87 1.25
C ASP A 251 10.02 15.31 1.04
N GLY A 252 9.29 15.61 2.13
CA GLY A 252 7.90 16.04 2.11
C GLY A 252 6.87 14.91 1.98
N GLY A 253 7.25 13.67 2.32
CA GLY A 253 6.35 12.52 2.37
C GLY A 253 5.96 12.13 3.80
N LEU A 254 5.39 10.95 3.95
CA LEU A 254 4.91 10.40 5.22
C LEU A 254 5.69 9.16 5.70
N LEU A 255 6.69 8.70 4.94
CA LEU A 255 7.47 7.54 5.36
C LEU A 255 8.49 7.96 6.42
N TYR A 256 8.37 7.34 7.57
CA TYR A 256 9.22 7.57 8.74
C TYR A 256 9.52 6.24 9.44
N SER A 257 10.77 6.01 9.81
CA SER A 257 11.19 4.86 10.59
C SER A 257 11.69 5.29 11.96
N PRO A 258 11.28 4.61 13.05
CA PRO A 258 11.98 4.72 14.33
C PRO A 258 13.44 4.28 14.19
N PRO A 259 14.35 4.83 15.01
CA PRO A 259 15.76 4.46 14.97
C PRO A 259 16.01 3.06 15.56
N LEU A 260 17.01 2.35 15.04
CA LEU A 260 17.56 1.13 15.62
C LEU A 260 18.47 1.49 16.81
N LYS A 261 17.92 1.44 18.02
CA LYS A 261 18.66 1.73 19.28
C LYS A 261 18.36 0.71 20.34
#